data_428c2fa63cda05bc0e96ce47204fcaae
#
_entry.id   428c2fa63cda05bc0e96ce47204fcaae
#
_cell.length_a   1.000
_cell.length_b   1.000
_cell.length_c   1.000
_cell.angle_alpha   90.00
_cell.angle_beta   90.00
_cell.angle_gamma   90.00
#
_symmetry.space_group_name_H-M   'P 1'
#
loop_
_entity.id
_entity.type
_entity.pdbx_description
1 polymer ?
#
loop_
_entity_poly.entity_id
_entity_poly.type
_entity_poly.pdbx_seq_one_letter_code
_entity_poly.pdbx_strand_id
1 'polypeptide(L)'
;MAYGTFETLRQKNAVLRGTVNLNSGIQLAAWYNNLDTITVQSDHHTLSLYIADGYESYQKTPHGWKNGGGPDRFCLMPKGDESTWDIRGDLSFVHLYCTDEHLRRVGEQIWDRSPASFTLQEKTFSSDDKITAVYRQFLLDNDWQQQANQLTLSSASTLLLTHLIQHYSNVQWRLPTVTGGLAPHVLRNLLAW
;
A
#
# COMPACT_ATOMS: atom_id res chain seq x y z
N MET A 1 11.45 5.99 -10.26
CA MET A 1 11.72 4.72 -9.57
C MET A 1 10.66 3.75 -10.05
N ALA A 2 11.02 2.56 -10.51
CA ALA A 2 10.06 1.56 -10.97
C ALA A 2 9.84 0.55 -9.84
N TYR A 3 8.60 0.27 -9.51
CA TYR A 3 8.23 -0.73 -8.51
C TYR A 3 8.10 -2.10 -9.19
N GLY A 4 8.70 -3.16 -8.61
CA GLY A 4 8.73 -4.50 -9.20
C GLY A 4 7.34 -5.05 -9.52
N THR A 5 6.37 -4.89 -8.61
CA THR A 5 4.98 -5.32 -8.84
C THR A 5 4.33 -4.54 -10.00
N PHE A 6 4.58 -3.23 -10.10
CA PHE A 6 4.09 -2.41 -11.21
C PHE A 6 4.63 -2.89 -12.55
N GLU A 7 5.94 -3.15 -12.65
CA GLU A 7 6.54 -3.64 -13.88
C GLU A 7 6.08 -5.05 -14.25
N THR A 8 5.90 -5.93 -13.24
CA THR A 8 5.36 -7.26 -13.47
C THR A 8 3.95 -7.21 -14.06
N LEU A 9 3.07 -6.37 -13.51
CA LEU A 9 1.71 -6.19 -14.04
C LEU A 9 1.74 -5.65 -15.48
N ARG A 10 2.62 -4.71 -15.80
CA ARG A 10 2.75 -4.16 -17.17
C ARG A 10 3.21 -5.20 -18.20
N GLN A 11 3.94 -6.22 -17.77
CA GLN A 11 4.45 -7.29 -18.63
C GLN A 11 3.43 -8.43 -18.83
N LYS A 12 2.34 -8.42 -18.06
CA LYS A 12 1.27 -9.40 -18.07
C LYS A 12 0.00 -8.86 -18.75
N ASN A 13 -1.14 -9.50 -18.51
CA ASN A 13 -2.41 -9.11 -19.12
C ASN A 13 -3.04 -7.86 -18.47
N ALA A 14 -2.48 -7.37 -17.37
CA ALA A 14 -3.02 -6.22 -16.68
C ALA A 14 -2.93 -4.93 -17.54
N VAL A 15 -4.04 -4.21 -17.63
CA VAL A 15 -4.16 -2.96 -18.36
C VAL A 15 -4.07 -1.80 -17.38
N LEU A 16 -3.06 -0.95 -17.56
CA LEU A 16 -2.91 0.28 -16.77
C LEU A 16 -3.98 1.30 -17.21
N ARG A 17 -4.85 1.70 -16.29
CA ARG A 17 -5.90 2.69 -16.50
C ARG A 17 -5.46 4.11 -16.13
N GLY A 18 -4.56 4.24 -15.19
CA GLY A 18 -3.99 5.52 -14.77
C GLY A 18 -2.87 5.32 -13.76
N THR A 19 -1.95 6.27 -13.69
CA THR A 19 -0.88 6.26 -12.70
C THR A 19 -0.43 7.68 -12.37
N VAL A 20 0.01 7.87 -11.14
CA VAL A 20 0.65 9.12 -10.68
C VAL A 20 1.76 8.80 -9.70
N ASN A 21 2.90 9.46 -9.88
CA ASN A 21 3.99 9.45 -8.91
C ASN A 21 3.82 10.64 -7.99
N LEU A 22 3.71 10.37 -6.71
CA LEU A 22 3.66 11.39 -5.66
C LEU A 22 5.07 11.60 -5.09
N ASN A 23 5.35 12.81 -4.65
CA ASN A 23 6.62 13.10 -3.99
C ASN A 23 6.81 12.16 -2.79
N SER A 24 8.05 11.75 -2.52
CA SER A 24 8.43 10.92 -1.35
C SER A 24 8.34 9.40 -1.53
N GLY A 25 8.36 8.86 -2.76
CA GLY A 25 8.44 7.42 -2.99
C GLY A 25 7.10 6.70 -2.86
N ILE A 26 6.00 7.38 -3.21
CA ILE A 26 4.67 6.81 -3.36
C ILE A 26 4.27 6.86 -4.84
N GLN A 27 3.66 5.79 -5.32
CA GLN A 27 3.00 5.75 -6.62
C GLN A 27 1.59 5.17 -6.46
N LEU A 28 0.63 5.78 -7.12
CA LEU A 28 -0.71 5.21 -7.32
C LEU A 28 -0.81 4.67 -8.74
N ALA A 29 -1.46 3.52 -8.90
CA ALA A 29 -1.77 2.95 -10.20
C ALA A 29 -3.11 2.24 -10.19
N ALA A 30 -3.97 2.60 -11.13
CA ALA A 30 -5.26 1.95 -11.38
C ALA A 30 -5.11 0.93 -12.50
N TRP A 31 -5.59 -0.27 -12.26
CA TRP A 31 -5.44 -1.43 -13.10
C TRP A 31 -6.78 -2.09 -13.42
N TYR A 32 -6.83 -2.71 -14.57
CA TYR A 32 -7.80 -3.74 -14.91
C TYR A 32 -7.06 -5.02 -15.29
N ASN A 33 -7.55 -6.17 -14.86
CA ASN A 33 -7.00 -7.47 -15.23
C ASN A 33 -8.11 -8.49 -15.46
N ASN A 34 -7.84 -9.49 -16.30
CA ASN A 34 -8.74 -10.59 -16.58
C ASN A 34 -7.91 -11.78 -17.08
N LEU A 35 -8.23 -13.00 -16.60
CA LEU A 35 -7.61 -14.26 -17.02
C LEU A 35 -6.08 -14.23 -17.01
N ASP A 36 -5.51 -14.05 -15.83
CA ASP A 36 -4.07 -13.93 -15.67
C ASP A 36 -3.58 -14.67 -14.42
N THR A 37 -2.37 -15.23 -14.50
CA THR A 37 -1.65 -15.77 -13.33
C THR A 37 -0.35 -15.04 -13.14
N ILE A 38 -0.20 -14.42 -11.97
CA ILE A 38 0.90 -13.51 -11.67
C ILE A 38 1.60 -13.95 -10.39
N THR A 39 2.92 -14.07 -10.44
CA THR A 39 3.76 -14.20 -9.25
C THR A 39 4.58 -12.93 -9.11
N VAL A 40 4.54 -12.32 -7.93
CA VAL A 40 5.29 -11.11 -7.59
C VAL A 40 6.10 -11.35 -6.34
N GLN A 41 7.35 -10.88 -6.36
CA GLN A 41 8.19 -10.72 -5.19
C GLN A 41 8.47 -9.24 -5.03
N SER A 42 7.91 -8.64 -4.00
CA SER A 42 7.94 -7.19 -3.84
C SER A 42 9.20 -6.71 -3.13
N ASP A 43 9.90 -5.75 -3.75
CA ASP A 43 10.99 -4.96 -3.14
C ASP A 43 10.46 -3.70 -2.41
N HIS A 44 9.16 -3.55 -2.33
CA HIS A 44 8.40 -2.41 -1.78
C HIS A 44 7.11 -2.91 -1.12
N HIS A 45 6.39 -2.01 -0.44
CA HIS A 45 5.07 -2.30 0.12
C HIS A 45 3.98 -1.94 -0.89
N THR A 46 2.94 -2.78 -0.99
CA THR A 46 1.77 -2.53 -1.84
C THR A 46 0.50 -2.66 -1.02
N LEU A 47 -0.33 -1.61 -1.03
CA LEU A 47 -1.72 -1.67 -0.58
C LEU A 47 -2.61 -1.68 -1.81
N SER A 48 -3.34 -2.77 -2.01
CA SER A 48 -4.30 -2.96 -3.11
C SER A 48 -5.72 -2.82 -2.60
N LEU A 49 -6.56 -2.04 -3.27
CA LEU A 49 -8.01 -2.05 -3.06
C LEU A 49 -8.71 -2.53 -4.33
N TYR A 50 -9.60 -3.49 -4.22
CA TYR A 50 -10.49 -3.93 -5.29
C TYR A 50 -11.62 -2.92 -5.44
N ILE A 51 -11.79 -2.37 -6.65
CA ILE A 51 -12.74 -1.29 -6.93
C ILE A 51 -14.04 -1.83 -7.48
N ALA A 52 -13.94 -2.78 -8.42
CA ALA A 52 -15.08 -3.45 -9.03
C ALA A 52 -14.68 -4.88 -9.39
N ASP A 53 -15.65 -5.78 -9.38
CA ASP A 53 -15.49 -7.20 -9.70
C ASP A 53 -14.49 -7.91 -8.77
N GLY A 54 -13.68 -8.84 -9.30
CA GLY A 54 -12.65 -9.54 -8.54
C GLY A 54 -13.14 -10.72 -7.72
N TYR A 55 -14.40 -11.13 -7.87
CA TYR A 55 -14.97 -12.27 -7.14
C TYR A 55 -14.27 -13.60 -7.47
N GLU A 56 -13.66 -13.70 -8.65
CA GLU A 56 -12.90 -14.86 -9.10
C GLU A 56 -11.39 -14.63 -9.01
N SER A 57 -10.95 -13.93 -7.97
CA SER A 57 -9.54 -13.74 -7.64
C SER A 57 -9.11 -14.70 -6.54
N TYR A 58 -7.98 -15.36 -6.77
CA TYR A 58 -7.44 -16.37 -5.86
C TYR A 58 -5.99 -16.06 -5.53
N GLN A 59 -5.62 -16.25 -4.27
CA GLN A 59 -4.23 -16.23 -3.82
C GLN A 59 -3.76 -17.66 -3.55
N LYS A 60 -2.55 -17.99 -4.00
CA LYS A 60 -1.90 -19.25 -3.67
C LYS A 60 -1.44 -19.26 -2.22
N THR A 61 -1.83 -20.28 -1.48
CA THR A 61 -1.41 -20.51 -0.10
C THR A 61 -0.77 -21.90 0.02
N PRO A 62 -0.10 -22.24 1.13
CA PRO A 62 0.41 -23.60 1.36
C PRO A 62 -0.69 -24.69 1.32
N HIS A 63 -1.94 -24.31 1.55
CA HIS A 63 -3.09 -25.22 1.59
C HIS A 63 -3.92 -25.20 0.30
N GLY A 64 -3.47 -24.52 -0.75
CA GLY A 64 -4.14 -24.38 -2.03
C GLY A 64 -4.56 -22.95 -2.34
N TRP A 65 -5.50 -22.79 -3.27
CA TRP A 65 -5.98 -21.49 -3.68
C TRP A 65 -7.06 -20.97 -2.73
N LYS A 66 -6.83 -19.76 -2.20
CA LYS A 66 -7.78 -19.04 -1.35
C LYS A 66 -8.53 -18.01 -2.19
N ASN A 67 -9.85 -18.11 -2.27
CA ASN A 67 -10.72 -17.07 -2.82
C ASN A 67 -11.22 -16.14 -1.73
N GLY A 68 -11.58 -14.91 -2.07
CA GLY A 68 -12.14 -13.93 -1.13
C GLY A 68 -12.18 -12.51 -1.70
N GLY A 69 -11.87 -12.37 -3.00
CA GLY A 69 -11.92 -11.09 -3.68
C GLY A 69 -13.34 -10.53 -3.80
N GLY A 70 -13.45 -9.29 -4.22
CA GLY A 70 -14.69 -8.54 -4.42
C GLY A 70 -14.48 -7.06 -4.13
N PRO A 71 -15.42 -6.20 -4.51
CA PRO A 71 -15.34 -4.77 -4.23
C PRO A 71 -15.09 -4.48 -2.76
N ASP A 72 -14.28 -3.45 -2.50
CA ASP A 72 -13.90 -2.99 -1.16
C ASP A 72 -13.09 -3.99 -0.31
N ARG A 73 -12.63 -5.09 -0.93
CA ARG A 73 -11.61 -5.96 -0.33
C ARG A 73 -10.23 -5.36 -0.58
N PHE A 74 -9.39 -5.38 0.45
CA PHE A 74 -8.01 -4.94 0.32
C PHE A 74 -7.04 -6.09 0.53
N CYS A 75 -5.87 -5.97 -0.10
CA CYS A 75 -4.70 -6.79 0.15
C CYS A 75 -3.52 -5.90 0.53
N LEU A 76 -2.80 -6.27 1.57
CA LEU A 76 -1.54 -5.65 1.99
C LEU A 76 -0.43 -6.65 1.74
N MET A 77 0.46 -6.30 0.84
CA MET A 77 1.62 -7.09 0.42
C MET A 77 2.89 -6.38 0.91
N PRO A 78 3.48 -6.81 2.03
CA PRO A 78 4.71 -6.25 2.55
C PRO A 78 5.91 -6.49 1.63
N LYS A 79 6.93 -5.65 1.77
CA LYS A 79 8.21 -5.86 1.13
C LYS A 79 8.83 -7.19 1.56
N GLY A 80 9.37 -7.92 0.59
CA GLY A 80 10.09 -9.18 0.79
C GLY A 80 9.22 -10.42 0.62
N ASP A 81 7.91 -10.29 0.68
CA ASP A 81 6.99 -11.41 0.52
C ASP A 81 6.78 -11.75 -0.97
N GLU A 82 6.74 -13.04 -1.27
CA GLU A 82 6.34 -13.55 -2.56
C GLU A 82 4.86 -13.94 -2.52
N SER A 83 4.10 -13.53 -3.52
CA SER A 83 2.70 -13.92 -3.66
C SER A 83 2.36 -14.31 -5.09
N THR A 84 1.52 -15.34 -5.23
CA THR A 84 1.01 -15.80 -6.53
C THR A 84 -0.51 -15.64 -6.55
N TRP A 85 -1.00 -15.04 -7.62
CA TRP A 85 -2.41 -14.71 -7.83
C TRP A 85 -2.92 -15.34 -9.11
N ASP A 86 -4.15 -15.86 -9.09
CA ASP A 86 -4.86 -16.40 -10.23
C ASP A 86 -6.17 -15.62 -10.39
N ILE A 87 -6.24 -14.83 -11.44
CA ILE A 87 -7.39 -13.96 -11.77
C ILE A 87 -8.17 -14.65 -12.87
N ARG A 88 -9.35 -15.17 -12.55
CA ARG A 88 -10.16 -15.98 -13.45
C ARG A 88 -11.33 -15.22 -14.08
N GLY A 89 -11.57 -14.00 -13.66
CA GLY A 89 -12.62 -13.11 -14.15
C GLY A 89 -12.19 -11.66 -14.10
N ASP A 90 -13.09 -10.76 -14.39
CA ASP A 90 -12.84 -9.33 -14.38
C ASP A 90 -12.42 -8.84 -12.99
N LEU A 91 -11.45 -7.94 -12.96
CA LEU A 91 -10.94 -7.29 -11.75
C LEU A 91 -10.48 -5.88 -12.07
N SER A 92 -11.08 -4.90 -11.42
CA SER A 92 -10.57 -3.51 -11.36
C SER A 92 -10.04 -3.21 -9.97
N PHE A 93 -8.81 -2.72 -9.88
CA PHE A 93 -8.15 -2.46 -8.60
C PHE A 93 -7.20 -1.27 -8.67
N VAL A 94 -6.90 -0.70 -7.50
CA VAL A 94 -5.91 0.37 -7.37
C VAL A 94 -4.84 -0.06 -6.38
N HIS A 95 -3.59 0.12 -6.78
CA HIS A 95 -2.42 -0.06 -5.95
C HIS A 95 -1.87 1.28 -5.47
N LEU A 96 -1.56 1.35 -4.19
CA LEU A 96 -0.64 2.31 -3.61
C LEU A 96 0.67 1.57 -3.36
N TYR A 97 1.72 1.95 -4.08
CA TYR A 97 3.07 1.48 -3.86
C TYR A 97 3.83 2.44 -2.97
N CYS A 98 4.62 1.91 -2.05
CA CYS A 98 5.40 2.70 -1.12
C CYS A 98 6.77 2.05 -0.88
N THR A 99 7.84 2.86 -0.93
CA THR A 99 9.17 2.38 -0.56
C THR A 99 9.25 2.09 0.94
N ASP A 100 10.07 1.11 1.32
CA ASP A 100 10.34 0.80 2.73
C ASP A 100 10.94 2.01 3.48
N GLU A 101 11.79 2.77 2.81
CA GLU A 101 12.36 4.01 3.38
C GLU A 101 11.27 5.04 3.75
N HIS A 102 10.31 5.26 2.84
CA HIS A 102 9.23 6.21 3.10
C HIS A 102 8.31 5.72 4.22
N LEU A 103 7.95 4.42 4.21
CA LEU A 103 7.14 3.83 5.27
C LEU A 103 7.79 3.98 6.64
N ARG A 104 9.11 3.73 6.74
CA ARG A 104 9.87 3.91 7.98
C ARG A 104 9.91 5.35 8.46
N ARG A 105 10.06 6.29 7.53
CA ARG A 105 10.02 7.73 7.85
C ARG A 105 8.68 8.14 8.45
N VAL A 106 7.57 7.66 7.88
CA VAL A 106 6.23 7.88 8.45
C VAL A 106 6.11 7.24 9.84
N GLY A 107 6.61 6.03 10.01
CA GLY A 107 6.63 5.34 11.31
C GLY A 107 7.40 6.09 12.39
N GLU A 108 8.55 6.69 12.05
CA GLU A 108 9.30 7.53 12.99
C GLU A 108 8.52 8.76 13.45
N GLN A 109 7.81 9.40 12.51
CA GLN A 109 6.99 10.58 12.84
C GLN A 109 5.82 10.24 13.77
N ILE A 110 5.26 9.00 13.63
CA ILE A 110 4.13 8.55 14.45
C ILE A 110 4.58 8.16 15.86
N TRP A 111 5.68 7.42 16.00
CA TRP A 111 5.98 6.73 17.24
C TRP A 111 7.25 7.15 17.95
N ASP A 112 8.01 8.03 17.35
CA ASP A 112 9.32 8.41 17.90
C ASP A 112 10.21 7.18 18.18
N ARG A 113 10.22 6.22 17.26
CA ARG A 113 10.97 4.96 17.38
C ARG A 113 11.86 4.73 16.16
N SER A 114 12.88 3.90 16.36
CA SER A 114 13.74 3.47 15.25
C SER A 114 12.93 2.79 14.15
N PRO A 115 13.16 3.16 12.86
CA PRO A 115 12.49 2.55 11.72
C PRO A 115 12.63 1.03 11.62
N ALA A 116 13.72 0.46 12.18
CA ALA A 116 13.97 -0.97 12.19
C ALA A 116 13.04 -1.75 13.15
N SER A 117 12.20 -1.06 13.92
CA SER A 117 11.43 -1.67 15.00
C SER A 117 10.08 -2.25 14.59
N PHE A 118 9.62 -2.06 13.35
CA PHE A 118 8.33 -2.58 12.92
C PHE A 118 8.35 -3.17 11.51
N THR A 119 7.42 -4.10 11.27
CA THR A 119 7.11 -4.69 9.97
C THR A 119 5.59 -4.68 9.76
N LEU A 120 5.14 -4.58 8.51
CA LEU A 120 3.73 -4.75 8.17
C LEU A 120 3.37 -6.23 8.13
N GLN A 121 2.12 -6.54 8.48
CA GLN A 121 1.55 -7.89 8.40
C GLN A 121 0.85 -8.07 7.06
N GLU A 122 1.12 -9.16 6.36
CA GLU A 122 0.36 -9.52 5.16
C GLU A 122 -1.14 -9.60 5.46
N LYS A 123 -1.96 -9.06 4.58
CA LYS A 123 -3.42 -9.21 4.60
C LYS A 123 -3.92 -9.54 3.19
N THR A 124 -4.84 -10.48 3.10
CA THR A 124 -5.43 -10.91 1.83
C THR A 124 -6.93 -10.93 1.94
N PHE A 125 -7.61 -10.26 0.99
CA PHE A 125 -9.06 -10.15 0.90
C PHE A 125 -9.73 -9.67 2.19
N SER A 126 -9.08 -8.76 2.90
CA SER A 126 -9.58 -8.18 4.14
C SER A 126 -10.49 -6.98 3.87
N SER A 127 -11.28 -6.58 4.87
CA SER A 127 -12.12 -5.38 4.82
C SER A 127 -11.66 -4.39 5.88
N ASP A 128 -11.65 -3.12 5.52
CA ASP A 128 -11.41 -2.00 6.44
C ASP A 128 -12.11 -0.76 5.88
N ASP A 129 -13.12 -0.29 6.59
CA ASP A 129 -13.95 0.84 6.14
C ASP A 129 -13.15 2.14 5.99
N LYS A 130 -12.09 2.34 6.78
CA LYS A 130 -11.24 3.53 6.67
C LYS A 130 -10.37 3.48 5.42
N ILE A 131 -9.78 2.32 5.11
CA ILE A 131 -9.02 2.12 3.87
C ILE A 131 -9.94 2.37 2.68
N THR A 132 -11.12 1.76 2.65
CA THR A 132 -12.10 1.94 1.59
C THR A 132 -12.51 3.41 1.44
N ALA A 133 -12.86 4.07 2.54
CA ALA A 133 -13.29 5.47 2.51
C ALA A 133 -12.19 6.40 1.97
N VAL A 134 -10.93 6.24 2.42
CA VAL A 134 -9.82 7.08 1.95
C VAL A 134 -9.54 6.86 0.46
N TYR A 135 -9.54 5.60 -0.01
CA TYR A 135 -9.39 5.33 -1.44
C TYR A 135 -10.51 5.96 -2.26
N ARG A 136 -11.77 5.72 -1.91
CA ARG A 136 -12.91 6.18 -2.71
C ARG A 136 -13.07 7.68 -2.69
N GLN A 137 -13.01 8.31 -1.52
CA GLN A 137 -13.33 9.74 -1.36
C GLN A 137 -12.16 10.68 -1.70
N PHE A 138 -10.92 10.23 -1.51
CA PHE A 138 -9.76 11.11 -1.63
C PHE A 138 -8.76 10.71 -2.71
N LEU A 139 -8.73 9.45 -3.15
CA LEU A 139 -7.84 9.03 -4.21
C LEU A 139 -8.59 8.86 -5.53
N LEU A 140 -9.70 8.12 -5.56
CA LEU A 140 -10.42 7.81 -6.79
C LEU A 140 -11.31 8.95 -7.30
N ASP A 141 -11.81 9.78 -6.41
CA ASP A 141 -12.65 10.94 -6.74
C ASP A 141 -11.86 12.13 -7.33
N ASN A 142 -10.52 12.05 -7.33
CA ASN A 142 -9.66 13.11 -7.83
C ASN A 142 -9.02 12.72 -9.17
N ASP A 143 -8.94 13.68 -10.08
CA ASP A 143 -8.14 13.54 -11.29
C ASP A 143 -6.64 13.56 -10.94
N TRP A 144 -5.96 12.44 -11.18
CA TRP A 144 -4.55 12.24 -10.85
C TRP A 144 -3.58 13.06 -11.70
N GLN A 145 -4.02 13.55 -12.84
CA GLN A 145 -3.19 14.35 -13.74
C GLN A 145 -3.21 15.84 -13.38
N GLN A 146 -4.17 16.29 -12.59
CA GLN A 146 -4.25 17.67 -12.17
C GLN A 146 -3.28 17.97 -11.02
N GLN A 147 -2.39 18.92 -11.24
CA GLN A 147 -1.40 19.35 -10.25
C GLN A 147 -2.07 19.88 -8.95
N ALA A 148 -3.24 20.52 -9.07
CA ALA A 148 -3.99 21.00 -7.92
C ALA A 148 -4.38 19.89 -6.94
N ASN A 149 -4.52 18.64 -7.41
CA ASN A 149 -4.90 17.50 -6.58
C ASN A 149 -3.71 16.80 -5.92
N GLN A 150 -2.48 17.14 -6.27
CA GLN A 150 -1.27 16.46 -5.78
C GLN A 150 -1.16 16.48 -4.25
N LEU A 151 -1.52 17.60 -3.61
CA LEU A 151 -1.50 17.70 -2.15
C LEU A 151 -2.55 16.78 -1.51
N THR A 152 -3.76 16.75 -2.05
CA THR A 152 -4.83 15.85 -1.58
C THR A 152 -4.41 14.39 -1.72
N LEU A 153 -3.90 13.99 -2.88
CA LEU A 153 -3.44 12.63 -3.14
C LEU A 153 -2.30 12.22 -2.20
N SER A 154 -1.32 13.10 -1.99
CA SER A 154 -0.19 12.86 -1.09
C SER A 154 -0.63 12.74 0.38
N SER A 155 -1.55 13.61 0.81
CA SER A 155 -2.08 13.60 2.18
C SER A 155 -2.91 12.35 2.45
N ALA A 156 -3.79 11.97 1.53
CA ALA A 156 -4.59 10.75 1.63
C ALA A 156 -3.71 9.49 1.65
N SER A 157 -2.67 9.45 0.80
CA SER A 157 -1.70 8.36 0.80
C SER A 157 -0.96 8.26 2.13
N THR A 158 -0.54 9.38 2.70
CA THR A 158 0.12 9.42 4.02
C THR A 158 -0.83 8.96 5.12
N LEU A 159 -2.12 9.35 5.05
CA LEU A 159 -3.15 8.89 5.99
C LEU A 159 -3.32 7.37 5.93
N LEU A 160 -3.35 6.77 4.72
CA LEU A 160 -3.39 5.31 4.56
C LEU A 160 -2.16 4.64 5.18
N LEU A 161 -0.95 5.14 4.90
CA LEU A 161 0.28 4.58 5.48
C LEU A 161 0.27 4.69 7.01
N THR A 162 -0.18 5.81 7.57
CA THR A 162 -0.34 5.99 9.01
C THR A 162 -1.29 4.95 9.60
N HIS A 163 -2.44 4.75 8.95
CA HIS A 163 -3.42 3.74 9.37
C HIS A 163 -2.84 2.32 9.30
N LEU A 164 -2.12 1.97 8.22
CA LEU A 164 -1.45 0.67 8.10
C LEU A 164 -0.43 0.43 9.20
N ILE A 165 0.40 1.42 9.50
CA ILE A 165 1.41 1.34 10.55
C ILE A 165 0.75 1.13 11.92
N GLN A 166 -0.33 1.83 12.22
CA GLN A 166 -1.03 1.76 13.51
C GLN A 166 -1.80 0.46 13.72
N HIS A 167 -2.38 -0.12 12.66
CA HIS A 167 -3.33 -1.24 12.79
C HIS A 167 -2.85 -2.55 12.18
N TYR A 168 -1.87 -2.50 11.26
CA TYR A 168 -1.39 -3.66 10.52
C TYR A 168 0.13 -3.87 10.63
N SER A 169 0.78 -3.25 11.63
CA SER A 169 2.17 -3.57 11.97
C SER A 169 2.25 -4.55 13.15
N ASN A 170 3.43 -5.12 13.33
CA ASN A 170 3.74 -5.99 14.47
C ASN A 170 3.93 -5.20 15.79
N VAL A 171 3.90 -3.88 15.75
CA VAL A 171 4.09 -3.03 16.93
C VAL A 171 2.73 -2.60 17.46
N GLN A 172 2.41 -3.01 18.68
CA GLN A 172 1.26 -2.46 19.39
C GLN A 172 1.53 -0.99 19.73
N TRP A 173 0.63 -0.12 19.30
CA TRP A 173 0.69 1.29 19.64
C TRP A 173 0.51 1.48 21.15
N ARG A 174 1.54 1.97 21.81
CA ARG A 174 1.46 2.48 23.18
C ARG A 174 1.87 3.94 23.16
N LEU A 175 1.13 4.77 23.90
CA LEU A 175 1.57 6.14 24.13
C LEU A 175 3.02 6.13 24.60
N PRO A 176 3.94 6.87 23.98
CA PRO A 176 5.30 6.93 24.46
C PRO A 176 5.30 7.44 25.91
N THR A 177 5.90 6.68 26.81
CA THR A 177 6.31 7.23 28.09
C THR A 177 7.39 8.25 27.78
N VAL A 178 7.09 9.52 28.03
CA VAL A 178 8.06 10.63 27.80
C VAL A 178 9.18 10.44 28.82
N THR A 179 10.31 9.91 28.35
CA THR A 179 11.51 9.71 29.18
C THR A 179 12.55 10.81 29.01
N GLY A 180 12.19 11.90 28.32
CA GLY A 180 13.10 13.03 28.01
C GLY A 180 14.02 12.73 26.82
N GLY A 181 14.27 13.71 26.00
CA GLY A 181 15.09 13.62 24.78
C GLY A 181 14.35 14.15 23.56
N LEU A 182 15.08 14.39 22.48
CA LEU A 182 14.49 14.79 21.20
C LEU A 182 14.02 13.55 20.45
N ALA A 183 12.85 13.66 19.82
CA ALA A 183 12.33 12.65 18.92
C ALA A 183 13.37 12.29 17.83
N PRO A 184 13.57 11.02 17.43
CA PRO A 184 14.58 10.63 16.45
C PRO A 184 14.50 11.41 15.13
N HIS A 185 13.30 11.75 14.66
CA HIS A 185 13.13 12.56 13.45
C HIS A 185 13.58 14.02 13.67
N VAL A 186 13.38 14.59 14.86
CA VAL A 186 13.86 15.94 15.22
C VAL A 186 15.38 15.94 15.33
N LEU A 187 15.95 14.92 16.00
CA LEU A 187 17.40 14.79 16.12
C LEU A 187 18.06 14.65 14.74
N ARG A 188 17.50 13.86 13.84
CA ARG A 188 18.01 13.70 12.47
C ARG A 188 17.99 15.02 11.70
N ASN A 189 16.90 15.77 11.79
CA ASN A 189 16.79 17.06 11.13
C ASN A 189 17.81 18.08 11.67
N LEU A 190 18.11 18.04 12.97
CA LEU A 190 19.13 18.90 13.58
C LEU A 190 20.56 18.52 13.16
N LEU A 191 20.83 17.22 12.93
CA LEU A 191 22.17 16.75 12.52
C LEU A 191 22.39 16.85 10.99
N ALA A 192 21.37 17.15 10.21
CA ALA A 192 21.44 17.35 8.76
C ALA A 192 21.75 18.81 8.35
N TRP A 193 21.94 19.70 9.32
CA TRP A 193 22.45 21.09 9.16
C TRP A 193 23.93 21.13 9.52
#